data_35360860bca6c9be3b1fe72009581469
#
_entry.id   35360860bca6c9be3b1fe72009581469
#
_cell.length_a   1.000
_cell.length_b   1.000
_cell.length_c   1.000
_cell.angle_alpha   90.00
_cell.angle_beta   90.00
_cell.angle_gamma   90.00
#
_symmetry.space_group_name_H-M   'P 1'
#
loop_
_entity.id
_entity.type
_entity.pdbx_description
1 polymer ?
#
loop_
_entity_poly.entity_id
_entity_poly.type
_entity_poly.pdbx_seq_one_letter_code
_entity_poly.pdbx_strand_id
1 'polypeptide(L)'
;NKTNTGKDLYEGCDESCFLYTLSLIGGKWKMIILYAIHRNGTIRYNALQRSIGNITYKTLSVQLKELEADGLITRKEYSQIPPKVEYSLSEKGRSLIPIMDVLCIWGYNHRPKPSDL
;
A
#
# COMPACT_ATOMS: atom_id res chain seq x y z
N ASN A 1 -13.76 21.90 -23.31
CA ASN A 1 -13.25 21.87 -23.16
C ASN A 1 -12.48 21.47 -22.97
N LYS A 2 -12.28 21.40 -23.03
CA LYS A 2 -11.42 20.94 -22.90
C LYS A 2 -10.79 21.35 -22.01
N THR A 3 -10.54 21.46 -21.38
CA THR A 3 -9.85 21.90 -20.62
C THR A 3 -9.67 21.20 -19.57
N ASN A 4 -9.41 20.69 -19.21
CA ASN A 4 -9.12 20.20 -18.35
C ASN A 4 -8.48 19.55 -17.73
N THR A 5 -8.33 19.49 -17.50
CA THR A 5 -7.48 19.29 -16.71
C THR A 5 -6.82 17.93 -16.60
N GLY A 6 -6.97 17.04 -15.62
CA GLY A 6 -6.36 15.73 -15.59
C GLY A 6 -6.50 15.04 -16.91
N LYS A 7 -7.63 15.21 -17.51
CA LYS A 7 -7.90 14.65 -18.82
C LYS A 7 -6.95 15.22 -19.86
N ASP A 8 -6.67 16.51 -19.77
CA ASP A 8 -5.75 17.15 -20.69
C ASP A 8 -4.34 16.63 -20.48
N LEU A 9 -4.00 16.23 -19.26
CA LEU A 9 -2.69 15.71 -18.95
C LEU A 9 -2.49 14.27 -19.43
N TYR A 10 -3.55 13.47 -19.37
CA TYR A 10 -3.44 12.04 -19.66
C TYR A 10 -4.61 11.62 -20.51
N GLU A 11 -4.38 11.58 -21.80
CA GLU A 11 -5.39 11.10 -22.75
C GLU A 11 -5.79 9.68 -22.37
N GLY A 12 -7.10 9.42 -22.34
CA GLY A 12 -7.59 8.11 -21.97
C GLY A 12 -7.83 7.91 -20.48
N CYS A 13 -7.45 8.88 -19.68
CA CYS A 13 -7.69 8.79 -18.24
C CYS A 13 -9.14 9.13 -17.95
N ASP A 14 -9.85 8.24 -17.24
CA ASP A 14 -11.22 8.45 -16.84
C ASP A 14 -11.47 7.81 -15.50
N GLU A 15 -12.73 7.73 -15.07
CA GLU A 15 -13.04 7.21 -13.75
C GLU A 15 -12.65 5.73 -13.57
N SER A 16 -12.53 4.98 -14.65
CA SER A 16 -12.10 3.59 -14.53
C SER A 16 -10.66 3.52 -14.00
N CYS A 17 -9.87 4.55 -14.24
CA CYS A 17 -8.52 4.62 -13.70
C CYS A 17 -8.54 4.73 -12.18
N PHE A 18 -9.45 5.55 -11.64
CA PHE A 18 -9.61 5.66 -10.20
C PHE A 18 -10.08 4.35 -9.60
N LEU A 19 -11.05 3.70 -10.24
CA LEU A 19 -11.58 2.44 -9.74
C LEU A 19 -10.50 1.34 -9.72
N TYR A 20 -9.67 1.28 -10.76
CA TYR A 20 -8.58 0.33 -10.78
C TYR A 20 -7.62 0.58 -9.61
N THR A 21 -7.19 1.82 -9.46
CA THR A 21 -6.24 2.16 -8.39
C THR A 21 -6.83 1.84 -7.01
N LEU A 22 -8.09 2.21 -6.80
CA LEU A 22 -8.73 1.92 -5.53
C LEU A 22 -8.87 0.42 -5.28
N SER A 23 -9.02 -0.38 -6.33
CA SER A 23 -9.07 -1.83 -6.17
C SER A 23 -7.75 -2.39 -5.65
N LEU A 24 -6.64 -1.68 -5.90
CA LEU A 24 -5.32 -2.11 -5.47
C LEU A 24 -4.96 -1.63 -4.07
N ILE A 25 -5.38 -0.42 -3.70
CA ILE A 25 -4.93 0.20 -2.46
C ILE A 25 -6.08 0.64 -1.55
N GLY A 26 -7.32 0.40 -1.95
CA GLY A 26 -8.46 0.80 -1.14
C GLY A 26 -8.59 -0.06 0.11
N GLY A 27 -9.51 0.36 0.98
CA GLY A 27 -9.72 -0.31 2.24
C GLY A 27 -8.80 0.23 3.32
N LYS A 28 -8.89 -0.40 4.47
CA LYS A 28 -8.21 0.12 5.66
C LYS A 28 -6.72 -0.17 5.68
N TRP A 29 -6.30 -1.35 5.17
CA TRP A 29 -4.98 -1.87 5.53
C TRP A 29 -3.93 -1.83 4.43
N LYS A 30 -4.33 -1.82 3.14
CA LYS A 30 -3.37 -2.05 2.07
C LYS A 30 -2.28 -0.99 2.00
N MET A 31 -2.66 0.29 2.06
CA MET A 31 -1.64 1.35 2.04
C MET A 31 -0.75 1.29 3.28
N ILE A 32 -1.34 0.97 4.43
CA ILE A 32 -0.56 0.86 5.67
C ILE A 32 0.48 -0.25 5.55
N ILE A 33 0.08 -1.39 4.99
CA ILE A 33 1.00 -2.53 4.81
C ILE A 33 2.10 -2.17 3.81
N LEU A 34 1.72 -1.59 2.68
CA LEU A 34 2.70 -1.22 1.66
C LEU A 34 3.73 -0.24 2.23
N TYR A 35 3.28 0.73 2.99
CA TYR A 35 4.19 1.72 3.54
C TYR A 35 5.10 1.11 4.61
N ALA A 36 4.58 0.19 5.41
CA ALA A 36 5.40 -0.50 6.41
C ALA A 36 6.50 -1.32 5.74
N ILE A 37 6.16 -2.00 4.64
CA ILE A 37 7.18 -2.74 3.89
C ILE A 37 8.20 -1.76 3.29
N HIS A 38 7.72 -0.66 2.73
CA HIS A 38 8.59 0.35 2.16
C HIS A 38 9.64 0.85 3.16
N ARG A 39 9.20 1.16 4.39
CA ARG A 39 10.11 1.70 5.41
C ARG A 39 11.21 0.72 5.77
N ASN A 40 10.96 -0.56 5.62
CA ASN A 40 11.92 -1.60 6.02
C ASN A 40 12.71 -2.19 4.84
N GLY A 41 12.27 -1.92 3.62
CA GLY A 41 12.86 -2.52 2.42
C GLY A 41 12.44 -3.95 2.25
N THR A 42 12.84 -4.81 3.16
CA THR A 42 12.48 -6.22 3.20
C THR A 42 12.12 -6.55 4.64
N ILE A 43 11.02 -7.27 4.85
CA ILE A 43 10.56 -7.51 6.21
C ILE A 43 9.93 -8.89 6.32
N ARG A 44 10.15 -9.53 7.46
CA ARG A 44 9.51 -10.81 7.78
C ARG A 44 8.10 -10.58 8.31
N TYR A 45 7.29 -11.61 8.19
CA TYR A 45 5.87 -11.56 8.55
C TYR A 45 5.64 -11.04 9.98
N ASN A 46 6.33 -11.65 10.96
CA ASN A 46 6.09 -11.26 12.36
C ASN A 46 6.56 -9.84 12.64
N ALA A 47 7.66 -9.42 12.02
CA ALA A 47 8.15 -8.06 12.16
C ALA A 47 7.18 -7.07 11.52
N LEU A 48 6.59 -7.43 10.40
CA LEU A 48 5.60 -6.60 9.73
C LEU A 48 4.37 -6.42 10.61
N GLN A 49 3.88 -7.52 11.20
CA GLN A 49 2.73 -7.45 12.09
C GLN A 49 3.01 -6.53 13.28
N ARG A 50 4.20 -6.64 13.87
CA ARG A 50 4.60 -5.77 14.98
C ARG A 50 4.73 -4.31 14.55
N SER A 51 5.27 -4.09 13.36
CA SER A 51 5.45 -2.73 12.84
C SER A 51 4.11 -2.02 12.67
N ILE A 52 3.08 -2.74 12.23
CA ILE A 52 1.76 -2.17 12.02
C ILE A 52 1.00 -2.04 13.34
N GLY A 53 1.06 -3.07 14.16
CA GLY A 53 0.50 -3.06 15.51
C GLY A 53 -0.89 -3.66 15.61
N ASN A 54 -1.90 -2.93 15.22
CA ASN A 54 -3.29 -3.28 15.51
C ASN A 54 -3.94 -4.24 14.52
N ILE A 55 -3.16 -4.92 13.73
CA ILE A 55 -3.70 -5.83 12.72
C ILE A 55 -3.61 -7.27 13.24
N THR A 56 -4.67 -8.05 13.02
CA THR A 56 -4.64 -9.47 13.39
C THR A 56 -3.86 -10.26 12.35
N TYR A 57 -3.38 -11.44 12.76
CA TYR A 57 -2.68 -12.32 11.83
C TYR A 57 -3.57 -12.72 10.66
N LYS A 58 -4.86 -12.98 10.94
CA LYS A 58 -5.77 -13.37 9.88
C LYS A 58 -5.92 -12.26 8.84
N THR A 59 -6.15 -11.05 9.29
CA THR A 59 -6.32 -9.91 8.39
C THR A 59 -5.04 -9.64 7.62
N LEU A 60 -3.90 -9.65 8.29
CA LEU A 60 -2.62 -9.43 7.63
C LEU A 60 -2.38 -10.47 6.54
N SER A 61 -2.65 -11.74 6.84
CA SER A 61 -2.44 -12.82 5.86
C SER A 61 -3.32 -12.64 4.64
N VAL A 62 -4.58 -12.27 4.84
CA VAL A 62 -5.49 -12.03 3.72
C VAL A 62 -5.02 -10.86 2.86
N GLN A 63 -4.65 -9.76 3.51
CA GLN A 63 -4.21 -8.57 2.79
C GLN A 63 -2.91 -8.83 2.03
N LEU A 64 -1.96 -9.55 2.62
CA LEU A 64 -0.71 -9.87 1.95
C LEU A 64 -0.94 -10.73 0.71
N LYS A 65 -1.86 -11.70 0.79
CA LYS A 65 -2.18 -12.52 -0.37
C LYS A 65 -2.78 -11.69 -1.49
N GLU A 66 -3.65 -10.77 -1.16
CA GLU A 66 -4.25 -9.89 -2.17
C GLU A 66 -3.20 -8.97 -2.80
N LEU A 67 -2.33 -8.39 -1.99
CA LEU A 67 -1.28 -7.52 -2.50
C LEU A 67 -0.31 -8.28 -3.39
N GLU A 68 0.02 -9.50 -3.03
CA GLU A 68 0.88 -10.34 -3.85
C GLU A 68 0.21 -10.71 -5.16
N ALA A 69 -1.07 -11.09 -5.10
CA ALA A 69 -1.84 -11.44 -6.30
C ALA A 69 -1.94 -10.26 -7.27
N ASP A 70 -2.03 -9.05 -6.73
CA ASP A 70 -2.10 -7.83 -7.54
C ASP A 70 -0.71 -7.36 -8.02
N GLY A 71 0.33 -8.08 -7.65
CA GLY A 71 1.68 -7.76 -8.13
C GLY A 71 2.33 -6.58 -7.45
N LEU A 72 1.85 -6.19 -6.27
CA LEU A 72 2.40 -5.03 -5.57
C LEU A 72 3.52 -5.40 -4.61
N ILE A 73 3.54 -6.64 -4.15
CA ILE A 73 4.60 -7.12 -3.28
C ILE A 73 5.10 -8.46 -3.79
N THR A 74 6.31 -8.80 -3.37
CA THR A 74 6.90 -10.12 -3.63
C THR A 74 7.10 -10.83 -2.30
N ARG A 75 6.95 -12.14 -2.34
CA ARG A 75 7.12 -13.00 -1.18
C ARG A 75 8.22 -13.99 -1.50
N LYS A 76 9.26 -14.01 -0.69
CA LYS A 76 10.37 -14.92 -0.89
C LYS A 76 10.47 -15.87 0.29
N GLU A 77 10.41 -17.14 -0.01
CA GLU A 77 10.50 -18.19 0.98
C GLU A 77 11.90 -18.81 0.94
N TYR A 78 12.51 -18.96 2.10
CA TYR A 78 13.84 -19.55 2.22
C TYR A 78 13.73 -20.95 2.80
N SER A 79 14.41 -21.88 2.16
CA SER A 79 14.45 -23.27 2.61
C SER A 79 15.43 -23.39 3.76
N GLN A 80 14.93 -23.27 4.96
CA GLN A 80 15.75 -23.38 6.17
C GLN A 80 14.84 -23.78 7.35
N ILE A 81 15.45 -24.06 8.49
CA ILE A 81 14.73 -24.45 9.71
C ILE A 81 15.12 -23.48 10.81
N PRO A 82 14.15 -22.71 11.37
CA PRO A 82 12.76 -22.62 10.93
C PRO A 82 12.63 -21.91 9.58
N PRO A 83 11.53 -22.11 8.86
CA PRO A 83 11.36 -21.47 7.56
C PRO A 83 11.35 -19.95 7.70
N LYS A 84 11.81 -19.29 6.66
CA LYS A 84 11.91 -17.85 6.62
C LYS A 84 11.15 -17.34 5.40
N VAL A 85 10.29 -16.36 5.61
CA VAL A 85 9.53 -15.72 4.55
C VAL A 85 9.75 -14.21 4.66
N GLU A 86 10.11 -13.58 3.54
CA GLU A 86 10.34 -12.16 3.48
C GLU A 86 9.44 -11.52 2.45
N TYR A 87 8.97 -10.32 2.75
CA TYR A 87 8.13 -9.52 1.88
C TYR A 87 8.87 -8.26 1.48
N SER A 88 8.74 -7.89 0.21
CA SER A 88 9.34 -6.67 -0.35
C SER A 88 8.35 -6.08 -1.34
N LEU A 89 8.48 -4.78 -1.61
CA LEU A 89 7.68 -4.17 -2.66
C LEU A 89 8.21 -4.61 -4.02
N SER A 90 7.28 -4.87 -4.94
CA SER A 90 7.63 -5.01 -6.34
C SER A 90 7.92 -3.64 -6.93
N GLU A 91 8.37 -3.60 -8.19
CA GLU A 91 8.53 -2.34 -8.89
C GLU A 91 7.20 -1.60 -8.98
N LYS A 92 6.12 -2.31 -9.29
CA LYS A 92 4.78 -1.75 -9.34
C LYS A 92 4.38 -1.18 -7.98
N GLY A 93 4.65 -1.90 -6.90
CA GLY A 93 4.35 -1.42 -5.56
C GLY A 93 5.14 -0.17 -5.21
N ARG A 94 6.42 -0.14 -5.57
CA ARG A 94 7.23 1.05 -5.31
C ARG A 94 6.73 2.27 -6.04
N SER A 95 6.13 2.08 -7.22
CA SER A 95 5.61 3.21 -7.99
C SER A 95 4.43 3.89 -7.30
N LEU A 96 3.80 3.23 -6.34
CA LEU A 96 2.70 3.82 -5.57
C LEU A 96 3.17 4.69 -4.41
N ILE A 97 4.43 4.56 -3.99
CA ILE A 97 4.91 5.27 -2.81
C ILE A 97 4.79 6.79 -2.94
N PRO A 98 5.22 7.40 -4.05
CA PRO A 98 5.05 8.87 -4.18
C PRO A 98 3.58 9.30 -4.10
N ILE A 99 2.68 8.48 -4.62
CA ILE A 99 1.25 8.76 -4.57
C ILE A 99 0.75 8.70 -3.13
N MET A 100 1.18 7.67 -2.40
CA MET A 100 0.80 7.52 -1.01
C MET A 100 1.37 8.63 -0.14
N ASP A 101 2.57 9.12 -0.47
CA ASP A 101 3.15 10.26 0.24
C ASP A 101 2.26 11.48 0.12
N VAL A 102 1.74 11.76 -1.08
CA VAL A 102 0.86 12.91 -1.28
C VAL A 102 -0.44 12.72 -0.50
N LEU A 103 -1.00 11.52 -0.54
CA LEU A 103 -2.21 11.23 0.23
C LEU A 103 -1.99 11.42 1.72
N CYS A 104 -0.85 10.97 2.21
CA CYS A 104 -0.50 11.09 3.62
C CYS A 104 -0.38 12.56 4.03
N ILE A 105 0.29 13.36 3.21
CA ILE A 105 0.46 14.78 3.47
C ILE A 105 -0.90 15.49 3.49
N TRP A 106 -1.74 15.19 2.52
CA TRP A 106 -3.07 15.77 2.47
C TRP A 106 -3.85 15.46 3.75
N GLY A 107 -3.80 14.20 4.18
CA GLY A 107 -4.48 13.78 5.38
C GLY A 107 -3.92 14.49 6.62
N TYR A 108 -2.61 14.62 6.70
CA TYR A 108 -1.99 15.33 7.82
C TYR A 108 -2.48 16.77 7.91
N ASN A 109 -2.61 17.43 6.77
CA ASN A 109 -3.00 18.84 6.73
C ASN A 109 -4.48 19.06 6.99
N HIS A 110 -5.32 18.04 6.83
CA HIS A 110 -6.77 18.22 6.88
C HIS A 110 -7.46 17.44 8.01
N ARG A 111 -6.79 16.45 8.61
CA ARG A 111 -7.43 15.69 9.68
C ARG A 111 -7.67 16.59 10.89
N PRO A 112 -8.70 16.29 11.69
CA PRO A 112 -8.94 17.05 12.91
C PRO A 112 -7.75 16.93 13.84
N LYS A 113 -7.37 18.05 14.45
CA LYS A 113 -6.32 18.02 15.47
C LYS A 113 -6.92 17.60 16.80
N PRO A 114 -6.11 17.01 17.71
CA PRO A 114 -6.65 16.61 19.01
C PRO A 114 -7.37 17.73 19.73
N SER A 115 -6.91 18.99 19.57
CA SER A 115 -7.54 20.14 20.21
C SER A 115 -8.89 20.49 19.60
N ASP A 116 -9.22 19.94 18.43
CA ASP A 116 -10.49 20.19 17.75
C ASP A 116 -11.56 19.17 18.10
N LEU A 117 -11.21 18.13 18.86
CA LEU A 117 -12.13 17.03 19.15
C LEU A 117 -12.85 17.17 20.49
#